data_25b61fa29549682f1f6174f1654255d8
#
_entry.id   25b61fa29549682f1f6174f1654255d8
#
_cell.length_a   1.000
_cell.length_b   1.000
_cell.length_c   1.000
_cell.angle_alpha   90.00
_cell.angle_beta   90.00
_cell.angle_gamma   90.00
#
_symmetry.space_group_name_H-M   'P 1'
#
loop_
_entity.id
_entity.type
_entity.pdbx_description
1 polymer ?
#
loop_
_entity_poly.entity_id
_entity_poly.type
_entity_poly.pdbx_seq_one_letter_code
_entity_poly.pdbx_strand_id
1 'polypeptide(L)'
;MLKFISPPRVEVAFSKKKNKPVEFILNLNTYRNAFFRILNLAKIKYKELMQQQFKGLDKTKNLYRMVTVYTVYKGDKRRCDIGNIASIHQKFFEDAFVEDGYIPDDNYANIPMCIFLWGGIDKDNPRVEVSVYDLKDKKDVKDLYFLLDDKLYEYIRHE
;
A
#
# COMPACT_ATOMS: atom_id res chain seq x y z
N MET A 1 13.20 -8.51 -3.54
CA MET A 1 11.89 -8.09 -2.98
C MET A 1 12.09 -6.97 -1.97
N LEU A 2 11.31 -5.88 -2.09
CA LEU A 2 11.25 -4.77 -1.12
C LEU A 2 9.95 -4.87 -0.33
N LYS A 3 9.97 -4.46 0.94
CA LYS A 3 8.79 -4.44 1.81
C LYS A 3 8.61 -3.09 2.47
N PHE A 4 7.35 -2.62 2.53
CA PHE A 4 6.96 -1.36 3.13
C PHE A 4 5.69 -1.52 3.95
N ILE A 5 5.49 -0.64 4.92
CA ILE A 5 4.28 -0.58 5.74
C ILE A 5 3.50 0.68 5.38
N SER A 6 2.31 0.49 4.84
CA SER A 6 1.38 1.56 4.54
C SER A 6 0.39 1.71 5.70
N PRO A 7 0.32 2.89 6.36
CA PRO A 7 -0.53 3.10 7.52
C PRO A 7 -2.01 3.11 7.11
N PRO A 8 -2.95 2.71 7.97
CA PRO A 8 -4.38 2.69 7.65
C PRO A 8 -4.98 4.09 7.54
N ARG A 9 -4.27 5.11 8.04
CA ARG A 9 -4.68 6.51 8.04
C ARG A 9 -3.48 7.45 8.12
N VAL A 10 -3.68 8.70 7.70
CA VAL A 10 -2.70 9.77 7.83
C VAL A 10 -3.33 10.98 8.51
N GLU A 11 -2.55 11.67 9.35
CA GLU A 11 -2.98 12.91 9.98
C GLU A 11 -2.83 14.06 8.99
N VAL A 12 -3.93 14.76 8.70
CA VAL A 12 -3.97 15.85 7.71
C VAL A 12 -4.08 17.24 8.32
N ALA A 13 -4.59 17.34 9.54
CA ALA A 13 -4.76 18.60 10.24
C ALA A 13 -4.97 18.36 11.75
N PHE A 14 -4.99 19.44 12.52
CA PHE A 14 -5.37 19.40 13.92
C PHE A 14 -6.63 20.25 14.15
N SER A 15 -7.69 19.66 14.71
CA SER A 15 -8.92 20.36 15.04
C SER A 15 -8.82 21.00 16.44
N LYS A 16 -8.59 22.31 16.51
CA LYS A 16 -8.59 23.06 17.77
C LYS A 16 -9.91 22.92 18.54
N LYS A 17 -11.07 22.91 17.84
CA LYS A 17 -12.39 22.76 18.43
C LYS A 17 -12.60 21.43 19.12
N LYS A 18 -12.05 20.35 18.57
CA LYS A 18 -12.17 18.97 19.07
C LYS A 18 -10.94 18.53 19.86
N ASN A 19 -9.91 19.37 19.91
CA ASN A 19 -8.60 19.08 20.50
C ASN A 19 -8.03 17.71 20.10
N LYS A 20 -8.10 17.40 18.80
CA LYS A 20 -7.62 16.12 18.25
C LYS A 20 -7.20 16.24 16.80
N PRO A 21 -6.33 15.32 16.33
CA PRO A 21 -5.98 15.25 14.92
C PRO A 21 -7.19 14.95 14.04
N VAL A 22 -7.15 15.49 12.82
CA VAL A 22 -8.06 15.14 11.73
C VAL A 22 -7.33 14.13 10.86
N GLU A 23 -7.87 12.92 10.79
CA GLU A 23 -7.26 11.80 10.08
C GLU A 23 -7.99 11.55 8.76
N PHE A 24 -7.21 11.23 7.73
CA PHE A 24 -7.70 10.70 6.48
C PHE A 24 -7.51 9.18 6.50
N ILE A 25 -8.62 8.43 6.44
CA ILE A 25 -8.60 6.96 6.41
C ILE A 25 -8.35 6.53 4.96
N LEU A 26 -7.33 5.67 4.75
CA LEU A 26 -6.98 5.18 3.42
C LEU A 26 -7.97 4.09 2.97
N ASN A 27 -9.12 4.52 2.48
CA ASN A 27 -10.11 3.67 1.82
C ASN A 27 -10.86 4.44 0.74
N LEU A 28 -11.50 3.72 -0.16
CA LEU A 28 -12.18 4.27 -1.32
C LEU A 28 -13.37 5.18 -0.94
N ASN A 29 -14.09 4.86 0.14
CA ASN A 29 -15.22 5.67 0.60
C ASN A 29 -14.76 7.04 1.09
N THR A 30 -13.70 7.09 1.91
CA THR A 30 -13.10 8.35 2.34
C THR A 30 -12.54 9.13 1.16
N TYR A 31 -11.84 8.44 0.25
CA TYR A 31 -11.25 9.05 -0.95
C TYR A 31 -12.29 9.74 -1.84
N ARG A 32 -13.41 9.06 -2.14
CA ARG A 32 -14.49 9.60 -3.00
C ARG A 32 -15.23 10.78 -2.40
N ASN A 33 -15.33 10.84 -1.06
CA ASN A 33 -16.07 11.87 -0.35
C ASN A 33 -15.19 12.98 0.21
N ALA A 34 -13.87 12.90 0.02
CA ALA A 34 -12.95 13.89 0.55
C ALA A 34 -12.95 15.17 -0.27
N PHE A 35 -12.93 16.31 0.42
CA PHE A 35 -12.62 17.58 -0.20
C PHE A 35 -11.23 17.53 -0.84
N PHE A 36 -11.09 18.07 -2.03
CA PHE A 36 -9.84 18.13 -2.79
C PHE A 36 -8.63 18.58 -1.95
N ARG A 37 -8.77 19.63 -1.10
CA ARG A 37 -7.69 20.10 -0.23
C ARG A 37 -7.24 19.05 0.79
N ILE A 38 -8.20 18.33 1.38
CA ILE A 38 -7.91 17.25 2.34
C ILE A 38 -7.22 16.08 1.63
N LEU A 39 -7.68 15.73 0.45
CA LEU A 39 -7.07 14.69 -0.36
C LEU A 39 -5.61 15.00 -0.71
N ASN A 40 -5.33 16.23 -1.12
CA ASN A 40 -3.96 16.66 -1.41
C ASN A 40 -3.06 16.62 -0.18
N LEU A 41 -3.56 17.08 0.97
CA LEU A 41 -2.82 16.99 2.24
C LEU A 41 -2.55 15.53 2.61
N ALA A 42 -3.54 14.64 2.44
CA ALA A 42 -3.36 13.21 2.71
C ALA A 42 -2.28 12.58 1.82
N LYS A 43 -2.25 12.90 0.52
CA LYS A 43 -1.20 12.45 -0.40
C LYS A 43 0.19 12.93 0.03
N ILE A 44 0.33 14.22 0.37
CA ILE A 44 1.59 14.80 0.83
C ILE A 44 2.08 14.08 2.11
N LYS A 45 1.19 13.93 3.10
CA LYS A 45 1.52 13.28 4.37
C LYS A 45 1.88 11.80 4.19
N TYR A 46 1.14 11.09 3.34
CA TYR A 46 1.45 9.71 3.01
C TYR A 46 2.83 9.60 2.36
N LYS A 47 3.13 10.45 1.38
CA LYS A 47 4.43 10.48 0.71
C LYS A 47 5.58 10.73 1.71
N GLU A 48 5.43 11.71 2.62
CA GLU A 48 6.42 11.98 3.67
C GLU A 48 6.74 10.72 4.50
N LEU A 49 5.70 9.94 4.87
CA LEU A 49 5.86 8.68 5.60
C LEU A 49 6.56 7.60 4.77
N MET A 50 6.20 7.47 3.49
CA MET A 50 6.83 6.49 2.60
C MET A 50 8.28 6.86 2.31
N GLN A 51 8.60 8.12 2.11
CA GLN A 51 9.98 8.59 1.89
C GLN A 51 10.92 8.23 3.06
N GLN A 52 10.41 8.16 4.29
CA GLN A 52 11.20 7.69 5.43
C GLN A 52 11.59 6.21 5.27
N GLN A 53 10.67 5.38 4.74
CA GLN A 53 10.95 3.96 4.48
C GLN A 53 11.77 3.75 3.21
N PHE A 54 11.68 4.68 2.24
CA PHE A 54 12.48 4.64 1.02
C PHE A 54 13.94 5.02 1.23
N LYS A 55 14.28 5.68 2.35
CA LYS A 55 15.67 6.04 2.68
C LYS A 55 16.55 4.78 2.71
N GLY A 56 17.63 4.83 1.96
CA GLY A 56 18.57 3.72 1.85
C GLY A 56 18.31 2.74 0.71
N LEU A 57 17.20 2.90 -0.03
CA LEU A 57 17.01 2.16 -1.27
C LEU A 57 17.95 2.72 -2.35
N ASP A 58 18.54 1.80 -3.11
CA ASP A 58 19.39 2.15 -4.25
C ASP A 58 18.55 2.59 -5.44
N LYS A 59 18.47 3.89 -5.70
CA LYS A 59 17.75 4.49 -6.84
C LYS A 59 18.38 4.14 -8.20
N THR A 60 19.62 3.66 -8.23
CA THR A 60 20.26 3.25 -9.48
C THR A 60 19.71 1.92 -10.00
N LYS A 61 19.07 1.14 -9.14
CA LYS A 61 18.29 -0.04 -9.53
C LYS A 61 16.92 0.40 -10.02
N ASN A 62 16.87 0.93 -11.24
CA ASN A 62 15.61 1.22 -11.91
C ASN A 62 14.75 -0.05 -11.99
N LEU A 63 13.67 -0.08 -11.25
CA LEU A 63 12.66 -1.15 -11.31
C LEU A 63 11.80 -0.92 -12.56
N TYR A 64 12.20 -1.47 -13.69
CA TYR A 64 11.48 -1.26 -14.96
C TYR A 64 10.21 -2.09 -15.10
N ARG A 65 10.10 -3.22 -14.40
CA ARG A 65 8.92 -4.08 -14.40
C ARG A 65 8.81 -4.75 -13.05
N MET A 66 7.78 -4.42 -12.32
CA MET A 66 7.56 -4.95 -10.97
C MET A 66 6.12 -5.45 -10.78
N VAL A 67 5.95 -6.35 -9.83
CA VAL A 67 4.65 -6.71 -9.28
C VAL A 67 4.54 -6.10 -7.90
N THR A 68 3.41 -5.45 -7.62
CA THR A 68 3.07 -4.93 -6.29
C THR A 68 2.03 -5.83 -5.62
N VAL A 69 2.28 -6.19 -4.37
CA VAL A 69 1.36 -7.01 -3.57
C VAL A 69 0.97 -6.21 -2.32
N TYR A 70 -0.33 -6.03 -2.12
CA TYR A 70 -0.90 -5.29 -1.00
C TYR A 70 -1.63 -6.26 -0.06
N THR A 71 -1.03 -6.58 1.08
CA THR A 71 -1.61 -7.49 2.07
C THR A 71 -2.29 -6.68 3.18
N VAL A 72 -3.61 -6.79 3.28
CA VAL A 72 -4.44 -5.99 4.19
C VAL A 72 -4.58 -6.67 5.55
N TYR A 73 -4.13 -6.01 6.62
CA TYR A 73 -4.37 -6.39 8.01
C TYR A 73 -5.33 -5.40 8.66
N LYS A 74 -6.53 -5.88 9.07
CA LYS A 74 -7.54 -5.04 9.71
C LYS A 74 -7.45 -5.04 11.22
N GLY A 75 -7.82 -3.90 11.83
CA GLY A 75 -7.90 -3.78 13.30
C GLY A 75 -9.21 -4.31 13.91
N ASP A 76 -10.21 -4.68 13.12
CA ASP A 76 -11.51 -5.14 13.60
C ASP A 76 -12.05 -6.33 12.78
N LYS A 77 -13.06 -7.02 13.34
CA LYS A 77 -13.68 -8.20 12.71
C LYS A 77 -14.80 -7.87 11.70
N ARG A 78 -15.12 -6.60 11.47
CA ARG A 78 -16.18 -6.23 10.50
C ARG A 78 -15.75 -6.62 9.09
N ARG A 79 -16.62 -7.30 8.38
CA ARG A 79 -16.39 -7.66 6.97
C ARG A 79 -16.16 -6.40 6.15
N CYS A 80 -15.25 -6.46 5.22
CA CYS A 80 -14.92 -5.36 4.30
C CYS A 80 -14.57 -5.92 2.93
N ASP A 81 -14.74 -5.08 1.93
CA ASP A 81 -14.20 -5.30 0.61
C ASP A 81 -12.69 -4.95 0.63
N ILE A 82 -11.86 -5.93 0.31
CA ILE A 82 -10.40 -5.77 0.21
C ILE A 82 -10.06 -4.67 -0.79
N GLY A 83 -10.73 -4.64 -1.96
CA GLY A 83 -10.49 -3.64 -2.98
C GLY A 83 -10.77 -2.22 -2.50
N ASN A 84 -11.77 -2.04 -1.63
CA ASN A 84 -12.07 -0.74 -1.03
C ASN A 84 -10.91 -0.16 -0.21
N ILE A 85 -10.13 -1.02 0.44
CA ILE A 85 -8.95 -0.61 1.22
C ILE A 85 -7.72 -0.57 0.31
N ALA A 86 -7.37 -1.69 -0.29
CA ALA A 86 -6.10 -1.87 -1.00
C ALA A 86 -5.91 -0.91 -2.18
N SER A 87 -6.99 -0.55 -2.91
CA SER A 87 -6.89 0.34 -4.07
C SER A 87 -6.38 1.75 -3.73
N ILE A 88 -6.69 2.28 -2.55
CA ILE A 88 -6.20 3.59 -2.14
C ILE A 88 -4.75 3.51 -1.65
N HIS A 89 -4.39 2.44 -0.96
CA HIS A 89 -2.99 2.18 -0.61
C HIS A 89 -2.13 2.01 -1.87
N GLN A 90 -2.63 1.26 -2.87
CA GLN A 90 -1.99 1.12 -4.17
C GLN A 90 -1.74 2.49 -4.79
N LYS A 91 -2.81 3.27 -4.99
CA LYS A 91 -2.72 4.58 -5.64
C LYS A 91 -1.71 5.49 -4.94
N PHE A 92 -1.78 5.62 -3.62
CA PHE A 92 -0.91 6.53 -2.87
C PHE A 92 0.54 6.04 -2.85
N PHE A 93 0.75 4.71 -2.75
CA PHE A 93 2.08 4.14 -2.75
C PHE A 93 2.75 4.28 -4.11
N GLU A 94 2.05 3.94 -5.19
CA GLU A 94 2.60 3.99 -6.54
C GLU A 94 2.87 5.44 -6.96
N ASP A 95 1.95 6.40 -6.68
CA ASP A 95 2.18 7.84 -6.86
C ASP A 95 3.47 8.28 -6.11
N ALA A 96 3.66 7.88 -4.84
CA ALA A 96 4.84 8.24 -4.05
C ALA A 96 6.13 7.59 -4.60
N PHE A 97 6.04 6.38 -5.11
CA PHE A 97 7.17 5.63 -5.64
C PHE A 97 7.68 6.18 -6.97
N VAL A 98 6.75 6.66 -7.84
CA VAL A 98 7.05 7.41 -9.06
C VAL A 98 7.67 8.77 -8.72
N GLU A 99 7.01 9.55 -7.86
CA GLU A 99 7.48 10.90 -7.51
C GLU A 99 8.85 10.91 -6.83
N ASP A 100 9.21 9.82 -6.14
CA ASP A 100 10.53 9.66 -5.51
C ASP A 100 11.58 9.06 -6.47
N GLY A 101 11.18 8.72 -7.71
CA GLY A 101 12.07 8.35 -8.81
C GLY A 101 12.53 6.88 -8.82
N TYR A 102 11.79 5.97 -8.17
CA TYR A 102 12.09 4.53 -8.20
C TYR A 102 11.59 3.85 -9.47
N ILE A 103 10.52 4.35 -10.05
CA ILE A 103 9.98 3.93 -11.35
C ILE A 103 9.63 5.16 -12.17
N PRO A 104 9.68 5.07 -13.51
CA PRO A 104 9.37 6.21 -14.38
C PRO A 104 7.88 6.63 -14.33
N ASP A 105 6.97 5.66 -14.17
CA ASP A 105 5.53 5.85 -14.19
C ASP A 105 4.82 4.60 -13.63
N ASP A 106 3.60 4.75 -13.13
CA ASP A 106 2.76 3.68 -12.55
C ASP A 106 1.91 2.92 -13.60
N ASN A 107 2.27 3.02 -14.88
CA ASN A 107 1.55 2.38 -15.97
C ASN A 107 1.84 0.87 -16.09
N TYR A 108 1.06 0.17 -16.93
CA TYR A 108 1.16 -1.28 -17.15
C TYR A 108 2.53 -1.76 -17.66
N ALA A 109 3.35 -0.87 -18.26
CA ALA A 109 4.68 -1.23 -18.71
C ALA A 109 5.65 -1.44 -17.54
N ASN A 110 5.47 -0.66 -16.47
CA ASN A 110 6.28 -0.71 -15.25
C ASN A 110 5.65 -1.59 -14.19
N ILE A 111 4.31 -1.56 -14.04
CA ILE A 111 3.53 -2.34 -13.06
C ILE A 111 2.47 -3.17 -13.80
N PRO A 112 2.87 -4.29 -14.44
CA PRO A 112 1.93 -5.12 -15.19
C PRO A 112 0.93 -5.87 -14.31
N MET A 113 1.15 -5.97 -13.00
CA MET A 113 0.30 -6.72 -12.09
C MET A 113 0.31 -6.11 -10.69
N CYS A 114 -0.90 -5.91 -10.14
CA CYS A 114 -1.13 -5.55 -8.73
C CYS A 114 -2.00 -6.62 -8.08
N ILE A 115 -1.63 -7.08 -6.89
CA ILE A 115 -2.29 -8.17 -6.19
C ILE A 115 -2.75 -7.69 -4.83
N PHE A 116 -4.03 -7.95 -4.50
CA PHE A 116 -4.60 -7.65 -3.20
C PHE A 116 -4.83 -8.94 -2.42
N LEU A 117 -4.26 -9.04 -1.22
CA LEU A 117 -4.35 -10.20 -0.35
C LEU A 117 -4.99 -9.83 0.99
N TRP A 118 -5.77 -10.75 1.53
CA TRP A 118 -6.22 -10.68 2.90
C TRP A 118 -5.13 -11.25 3.83
N GLY A 119 -4.60 -10.43 4.71
CA GLY A 119 -3.57 -10.81 5.69
C GLY A 119 -4.15 -11.26 7.02
N GLY A 120 -5.41 -10.87 7.32
CA GLY A 120 -6.04 -11.23 8.58
C GLY A 120 -6.43 -10.02 9.45
N ILE A 121 -6.71 -10.31 10.72
CA ILE A 121 -7.07 -9.30 11.73
C ILE A 121 -5.88 -9.11 12.66
N ASP A 122 -5.39 -7.88 12.71
CA ASP A 122 -4.36 -7.43 13.65
C ASP A 122 -4.86 -6.17 14.37
N LYS A 123 -5.39 -6.36 15.58
CA LYS A 123 -6.03 -5.28 16.34
C LYS A 123 -5.03 -4.24 16.82
N ASP A 124 -3.84 -4.67 17.12
CA ASP A 124 -2.81 -3.83 17.72
C ASP A 124 -2.02 -3.05 16.69
N ASN A 125 -1.94 -3.59 15.45
CA ASN A 125 -1.19 -2.97 14.38
C ASN A 125 -1.89 -3.11 13.01
N PRO A 126 -3.06 -2.48 12.81
CA PRO A 126 -3.75 -2.47 11.51
C PRO A 126 -2.90 -1.73 10.48
N ARG A 127 -2.72 -2.35 9.30
CA ARG A 127 -1.84 -1.84 8.24
C ARG A 127 -2.13 -2.48 6.90
N VAL A 128 -1.49 -1.96 5.85
CA VAL A 128 -1.30 -2.68 4.59
C VAL A 128 0.19 -2.89 4.38
N GLU A 129 0.61 -4.13 4.26
CA GLU A 129 1.97 -4.46 3.87
C GLU A 129 2.09 -4.40 2.35
N VAL A 130 3.05 -3.61 1.85
CA VAL A 130 3.33 -3.49 0.42
C VAL A 130 4.61 -4.23 0.11
N SER A 131 4.53 -5.25 -0.73
CA SER A 131 5.70 -5.98 -1.24
C SER A 131 5.90 -5.68 -2.72
N VAL A 132 7.13 -5.32 -3.08
CA VAL A 132 7.52 -5.02 -4.46
C VAL A 132 8.49 -6.09 -4.95
N TYR A 133 8.15 -6.74 -6.04
CA TYR A 133 8.93 -7.81 -6.67
C TYR A 133 9.44 -7.33 -8.03
N ASP A 134 10.75 -7.34 -8.23
CA ASP A 134 11.38 -7.06 -9.52
C ASP A 134 11.25 -8.28 -10.44
N LEU A 135 10.55 -8.13 -11.55
CA LEU A 135 10.37 -9.22 -12.53
C LEU A 135 11.66 -9.59 -13.30
N LYS A 136 12.72 -8.80 -13.16
CA LYS A 136 14.05 -9.15 -13.70
C LYS A 136 14.88 -9.98 -12.73
N ASP A 137 14.52 -9.97 -11.44
CA ASP A 137 15.20 -10.76 -10.42
C ASP A 137 14.53 -12.14 -10.28
N LYS A 138 15.27 -13.19 -10.65
CA LYS A 138 14.77 -14.58 -10.58
C LYS A 138 14.37 -15.01 -9.17
N LYS A 139 15.04 -14.45 -8.14
CA LYS A 139 14.70 -14.74 -6.75
C LYS A 139 13.37 -14.09 -6.40
N ASP A 140 13.15 -12.85 -6.77
CA ASP A 140 11.89 -12.14 -6.53
C ASP A 140 10.70 -12.85 -7.20
N VAL A 141 10.89 -13.30 -8.45
CA VAL A 141 9.86 -14.07 -9.17
C VAL A 141 9.54 -15.39 -8.45
N LYS A 142 10.54 -16.08 -7.94
CA LYS A 142 10.35 -17.32 -7.19
C LYS A 142 9.65 -17.06 -5.86
N ASP A 143 10.07 -16.03 -5.13
CA ASP A 143 9.46 -15.64 -3.85
C ASP A 143 7.99 -15.23 -4.02
N LEU A 144 7.65 -14.51 -5.10
CA LEU A 144 6.28 -14.18 -5.47
C LEU A 144 5.44 -15.43 -5.73
N TYR A 145 5.98 -16.40 -6.49
CA TYR A 145 5.28 -17.66 -6.77
C TYR A 145 4.94 -18.41 -5.49
N PHE A 146 5.90 -18.56 -4.56
CA PHE A 146 5.65 -19.23 -3.28
C PHE A 146 4.66 -18.49 -2.42
N LEU A 147 4.71 -17.14 -2.36
CA LEU A 147 3.73 -16.36 -1.62
C LEU A 147 2.30 -16.64 -2.11
N LEU A 148 2.11 -16.67 -3.43
CA LEU A 148 0.78 -16.89 -4.01
C LEU A 148 0.29 -18.32 -3.80
N ASP A 149 1.17 -19.30 -3.93
CA ASP A 149 0.86 -20.71 -3.68
C ASP A 149 0.43 -20.93 -2.22
N ASP A 150 1.21 -20.45 -1.26
CA ASP A 150 0.90 -20.53 0.18
C ASP A 150 -0.44 -19.86 0.51
N LYS A 151 -0.72 -18.67 -0.08
CA LYS A 151 -1.97 -17.96 0.16
C LYS A 151 -3.19 -18.68 -0.43
N LEU A 152 -3.06 -19.27 -1.61
CA LEU A 152 -4.12 -20.08 -2.19
C LEU A 152 -4.46 -21.28 -1.32
N TYR A 153 -3.44 -21.99 -0.80
CA TYR A 153 -3.65 -23.10 0.13
C TYR A 153 -4.28 -22.66 1.46
N GLU A 154 -3.88 -21.51 2.00
CA GLU A 154 -4.47 -20.94 3.21
C GLU A 154 -5.98 -20.69 3.01
N TYR A 155 -6.37 -20.05 1.90
CA TYR A 155 -7.76 -19.71 1.62
C TYR A 155 -8.65 -20.95 1.38
N ILE A 156 -8.12 -22.01 0.77
CA ILE A 156 -8.85 -23.25 0.54
C ILE A 156 -9.13 -24.01 1.85
N ARG A 157 -8.20 -23.96 2.82
CA ARG A 157 -8.33 -24.68 4.09
C ARG A 157 -9.31 -24.05 5.09
N HIS A 158 -9.73 -22.83 4.86
CA HIS A 158 -10.64 -22.09 5.73
C HIS A 158 -12.11 -22.12 5.24
N GLU A 159 -12.46 -22.99 4.30
CA GLU A 159 -13.82 -23.41 3.98
C GLU A 159 -14.27 -24.56 4.89
#